data_7b4a6a08d5ab813be5b249d4505037c1
#
_entry.id   7b4a6a08d5ab813be5b249d4505037c1
#
_cell.length_a   1.000
_cell.length_b   1.000
_cell.length_c   1.000
_cell.angle_alpha   90.00
_cell.angle_beta   90.00
_cell.angle_gamma   90.00
#
_symmetry.space_group_name_H-M   'P 1'
#
loop_
_entity.id
_entity.type
_entity.pdbx_description
1 polymer ?
#
loop_
_entity_poly.entity_id
_entity_poly.type
_entity_poly.pdbx_seq_one_letter_code
_entity_poly.pdbx_strand_id
1 'polypeptide(L)'
;MNDALIVPSRVAAHAGFERAAAASRGRGWPVLVRSSGGAPVAQFPGMLNIALAYRIDPGSRWSIDEAYRHLADLLAGALARLGLAAATGEIADAFCPGRYDLALGGRKVAGLAQRRKRATGGGQAILVHACLLVEGDLNQPFDALAAFEDTFLPERRWRPGAATSLAAHLGRADVLDGVAAALGDALRTAPLPG
;
A
#
# COMPACT_ATOMS: atom_id res chain seq x y z
N MET A 1 11.70 -1.91 10.89
CA MET A 1 10.42 -2.64 10.66
C MET A 1 10.79 -4.11 10.51
N ASN A 2 10.02 -5.02 11.09
CA ASN A 2 10.24 -6.46 10.92
C ASN A 2 9.33 -6.97 9.79
N ASP A 3 9.73 -8.06 9.16
CA ASP A 3 8.93 -8.71 8.13
C ASP A 3 7.58 -9.17 8.69
N ALA A 4 6.51 -8.94 7.93
CA ALA A 4 5.16 -9.38 8.29
C ALA A 4 4.25 -9.45 7.06
N LEU A 5 3.21 -10.26 7.11
CA LEU A 5 2.09 -10.19 6.17
C LEU A 5 0.94 -9.41 6.80
N ILE A 6 0.44 -8.41 6.09
CA ILE A 6 -0.68 -7.59 6.53
C ILE A 6 -1.91 -7.97 5.72
N VAL A 7 -2.92 -8.49 6.39
CA VAL A 7 -4.13 -9.00 5.73
C VAL A 7 -5.38 -8.23 6.15
N PRO A 8 -6.34 -7.99 5.26
CA PRO A 8 -7.61 -7.39 5.64
C PRO A 8 -8.46 -8.35 6.49
N SER A 9 -9.31 -7.81 7.37
CA SER A 9 -10.16 -8.60 8.28
C SER A 9 -11.06 -9.61 7.55
N ARG A 10 -11.50 -9.32 6.32
CA ARG A 10 -12.26 -10.28 5.51
C ARG A 10 -11.47 -11.55 5.15
N VAL A 11 -10.15 -11.43 4.96
CA VAL A 11 -9.26 -12.57 4.70
C VAL A 11 -9.08 -13.38 5.99
N ALA A 12 -8.97 -12.69 7.13
CA ALA A 12 -8.87 -13.35 8.44
C ALA A 12 -10.13 -14.15 8.82
N ALA A 13 -11.28 -13.84 8.22
CA ALA A 13 -12.52 -14.60 8.40
C ALA A 13 -12.61 -15.86 7.54
N HIS A 14 -11.63 -16.13 6.66
CA HIS A 14 -11.63 -17.30 5.78
C HIS A 14 -11.30 -18.58 6.55
N ALA A 15 -11.95 -19.68 6.23
CA ALA A 15 -11.82 -20.97 6.93
C ALA A 15 -10.38 -21.53 6.99
N GLY A 16 -9.52 -21.20 6.03
CA GLY A 16 -8.11 -21.64 5.99
C GLY A 16 -7.13 -20.71 6.68
N PHE A 17 -7.59 -19.54 7.19
CA PHE A 17 -6.72 -18.46 7.64
C PHE A 17 -5.76 -18.86 8.77
N GLU A 18 -6.26 -19.47 9.83
CA GLU A 18 -5.42 -19.82 11.00
C GLU A 18 -4.29 -20.77 10.63
N ARG A 19 -4.55 -21.74 9.76
CA ARG A 19 -3.53 -22.67 9.25
C ARG A 19 -2.49 -21.93 8.41
N ALA A 20 -2.92 -21.05 7.51
CA ALA A 20 -2.03 -20.24 6.69
C ALA A 20 -1.17 -19.29 7.54
N ALA A 21 -1.78 -18.64 8.55
CA ALA A 21 -1.09 -17.74 9.46
C ALA A 21 -0.04 -18.47 10.33
N ALA A 22 -0.37 -19.66 10.83
CA ALA A 22 0.58 -20.48 11.57
C ALA A 22 1.76 -20.93 10.70
N ALA A 23 1.50 -21.39 9.47
CA ALA A 23 2.53 -21.78 8.52
C ALA A 23 3.42 -20.58 8.11
N SER A 24 2.83 -19.41 7.89
CA SER A 24 3.56 -18.17 7.59
C SER A 24 4.47 -17.75 8.75
N ARG A 25 3.96 -17.79 9.98
CA ARG A 25 4.76 -17.51 11.20
C ARG A 25 5.94 -18.47 11.34
N GLY A 26 5.74 -19.76 11.06
CA GLY A 26 6.81 -20.77 11.08
C GLY A 26 7.93 -20.50 10.06
N ARG A 27 7.64 -19.73 9.01
CA ARG A 27 8.62 -19.26 8.00
C ARG A 27 9.22 -17.89 8.33
N GLY A 28 8.96 -17.33 9.52
CA GLY A 28 9.45 -16.02 9.93
C GLY A 28 8.57 -14.82 9.50
N TRP A 29 7.38 -15.07 8.92
CA TRP A 29 6.45 -14.04 8.45
C TRP A 29 5.17 -14.02 9.29
N PRO A 30 5.16 -13.33 10.45
CA PRO A 30 3.94 -13.17 11.23
C PRO A 30 2.83 -12.48 10.42
N VAL A 31 1.59 -12.86 10.69
CA VAL A 31 0.41 -12.31 10.01
C VAL A 31 -0.31 -11.36 10.94
N LEU A 32 -0.50 -10.12 10.49
CA LEU A 32 -1.21 -9.06 11.19
C LEU A 32 -2.48 -8.68 10.44
N VAL A 33 -3.57 -8.45 11.17
CA VAL A 33 -4.87 -8.11 10.57
C VAL A 33 -5.09 -6.61 10.59
N ARG A 34 -5.41 -6.04 9.40
CA ARG A 34 -5.81 -4.64 9.27
C ARG A 34 -7.31 -4.49 9.04
N SER A 35 -7.82 -3.32 9.37
CA SER A 35 -9.24 -2.99 9.22
C SER A 35 -9.60 -2.27 7.91
N SER A 36 -8.62 -1.87 7.10
CA SER A 36 -8.81 -1.33 5.75
C SER A 36 -8.97 -2.45 4.73
N GLY A 37 -9.55 -2.13 3.56
CA GLY A 37 -9.79 -3.08 2.49
C GLY A 37 -8.53 -3.50 1.71
N GLY A 38 -8.73 -4.20 0.60
CA GLY A 38 -7.67 -4.69 -0.29
C GLY A 38 -7.43 -6.19 -0.18
N ALA A 39 -6.29 -6.68 -0.63
CA ALA A 39 -5.81 -8.06 -0.50
C ALA A 39 -4.61 -8.12 0.48
N PRO A 40 -4.08 -9.30 0.80
CA PRO A 40 -2.86 -9.45 1.58
C PRO A 40 -1.68 -8.70 0.94
N VAL A 41 -0.78 -8.18 1.77
CA VAL A 41 0.46 -7.53 1.35
C VAL A 41 1.60 -7.94 2.26
N ALA A 42 2.81 -8.09 1.72
CA ALA A 42 4.01 -8.25 2.52
C ALA A 42 4.52 -6.86 2.96
N GLN A 43 4.95 -6.75 4.21
CA GLN A 43 5.63 -5.60 4.79
C GLN A 43 7.04 -6.02 5.17
N PHE A 44 8.05 -5.23 4.77
CA PHE A 44 9.46 -5.54 4.99
C PHE A 44 10.28 -4.25 5.08
N PRO A 45 11.54 -4.29 5.57
CA PRO A 45 12.46 -3.17 5.50
C PRO A 45 12.63 -2.67 4.07
N GLY A 46 12.67 -1.35 3.88
CA GLY A 46 12.71 -0.75 2.54
C GLY A 46 11.35 -0.34 1.97
N MET A 47 10.28 -0.54 2.72
CA MET A 47 8.95 0.04 2.41
C MET A 47 8.67 1.29 3.24
N LEU A 48 7.91 2.21 2.65
CA LEU A 48 7.31 3.33 3.37
C LEU A 48 5.79 3.17 3.42
N ASN A 49 5.25 3.30 4.63
CA ASN A 49 3.82 3.44 4.85
C ASN A 49 3.49 4.90 5.10
N ILE A 50 2.60 5.44 4.29
CA ILE A 50 2.09 6.81 4.40
C ILE A 50 0.62 6.74 4.77
N ALA A 51 0.20 7.46 5.80
CA ALA A 51 -1.19 7.50 6.23
C ALA A 51 -1.63 8.94 6.49
N LEU A 52 -2.74 9.34 5.89
CA LEU A 52 -3.39 10.63 6.10
C LEU A 52 -4.76 10.40 6.74
N ALA A 53 -5.02 11.11 7.83
CA ALA A 53 -6.29 11.07 8.53
C ALA A 53 -6.96 12.44 8.45
N TYR A 54 -8.21 12.45 7.97
CA TYR A 54 -9.00 13.66 7.81
C TYR A 54 -10.30 13.57 8.58
N ARG A 55 -10.73 14.68 9.15
CA ARG A 55 -12.08 14.89 9.60
C ARG A 55 -12.81 15.74 8.55
N ILE A 56 -13.90 15.22 8.04
CA ILE A 56 -14.79 15.92 7.08
C ILE A 56 -16.05 16.32 7.85
N ASP A 57 -16.37 17.60 7.83
CA ASP A 57 -17.50 18.17 8.56
C ASP A 57 -18.85 17.73 8.01
N PRO A 58 -19.92 17.77 8.82
CA PRO A 58 -21.28 17.56 8.35
C PRO A 58 -21.63 18.56 7.24
N GLY A 59 -22.10 18.08 6.10
CA GLY A 59 -22.42 18.92 4.95
C GLY A 59 -21.35 18.96 3.86
N SER A 60 -20.08 18.79 4.20
CA SER A 60 -19.01 18.53 3.23
C SER A 60 -19.06 17.08 2.77
N ARG A 61 -18.75 16.87 1.49
CA ARG A 61 -18.69 15.52 0.90
C ARG A 61 -17.35 15.34 0.23
N TRP A 62 -16.63 14.37 0.73
CA TRP A 62 -15.42 13.90 0.07
C TRP A 62 -15.63 12.43 -0.31
N SER A 63 -15.71 12.17 -1.61
CA SER A 63 -15.99 10.84 -2.15
C SER A 63 -14.84 9.87 -1.86
N ILE A 64 -15.10 8.60 -2.08
CA ILE A 64 -14.06 7.55 -2.00
C ILE A 64 -12.96 7.84 -3.02
N ASP A 65 -13.35 8.19 -4.23
CA ASP A 65 -12.42 8.46 -5.33
C ASP A 65 -11.57 9.71 -5.09
N GLU A 66 -12.14 10.78 -4.55
CA GLU A 66 -11.40 12.00 -4.24
C GLU A 66 -10.32 11.76 -3.19
N ALA A 67 -10.62 10.99 -2.13
CA ALA A 67 -9.62 10.67 -1.12
C ALA A 67 -8.45 9.83 -1.67
N TYR A 68 -8.74 8.89 -2.56
CA TYR A 68 -7.69 8.13 -3.24
C TYR A 68 -6.86 8.99 -4.18
N ARG A 69 -7.52 9.80 -5.04
CA ARG A 69 -6.80 10.69 -5.96
C ARG A 69 -5.91 11.66 -5.22
N HIS A 70 -6.42 12.28 -4.16
CA HIS A 70 -5.63 13.20 -3.35
C HIS A 70 -4.31 12.60 -2.88
N LEU A 71 -4.32 11.39 -2.30
CA LEU A 71 -3.08 10.73 -1.88
C LEU A 71 -2.24 10.29 -3.08
N ALA A 72 -2.84 9.75 -4.14
CA ALA A 72 -2.11 9.32 -5.34
C ALA A 72 -1.39 10.49 -6.01
N ASP A 73 -2.06 11.64 -6.16
CA ASP A 73 -1.49 12.85 -6.77
C ASP A 73 -0.36 13.44 -5.93
N LEU A 74 -0.51 13.45 -4.59
CA LEU A 74 0.55 13.84 -3.67
C LEU A 74 1.80 12.98 -3.81
N LEU A 75 1.62 11.66 -3.84
CA LEU A 75 2.72 10.72 -4.01
C LEU A 75 3.36 10.86 -5.39
N ALA A 76 2.57 10.91 -6.46
CA ALA A 76 3.08 11.09 -7.82
C ALA A 76 3.85 12.41 -7.97
N GLY A 77 3.34 13.51 -7.40
CA GLY A 77 4.01 14.80 -7.40
C GLY A 77 5.33 14.79 -6.62
N ALA A 78 5.39 14.08 -5.48
CA ALA A 78 6.64 13.91 -4.74
C ALA A 78 7.66 13.07 -5.51
N LEU A 79 7.23 11.99 -6.16
CA LEU A 79 8.08 11.14 -6.99
C LEU A 79 8.60 11.88 -8.22
N ALA A 80 7.78 12.76 -8.81
CA ALA A 80 8.20 13.59 -9.96
C ALA A 80 9.36 14.53 -9.58
N ARG A 81 9.41 15.06 -8.35
CA ARG A 81 10.55 15.85 -7.85
C ARG A 81 11.84 15.04 -7.71
N LEU A 82 11.74 13.72 -7.63
CA LEU A 82 12.87 12.79 -7.65
C LEU A 82 13.21 12.30 -9.06
N GLY A 83 12.56 12.85 -10.11
CA GLY A 83 12.75 12.44 -11.49
C GLY A 83 11.97 11.17 -11.89
N LEU A 84 11.01 10.73 -11.06
CA LEU A 84 10.24 9.53 -11.29
C LEU A 84 8.81 9.88 -11.74
N ALA A 85 8.49 9.64 -13.01
CA ALA A 85 7.16 9.88 -13.58
C ALA A 85 6.23 8.68 -13.29
N ALA A 86 5.57 8.70 -12.15
CA ALA A 86 4.62 7.65 -11.78
C ALA A 86 3.25 7.87 -12.43
N ALA A 87 2.69 6.80 -13.00
CA ALA A 87 1.32 6.78 -13.50
C ALA A 87 0.38 6.18 -12.44
N THR A 88 -0.84 6.73 -12.35
CA THR A 88 -1.90 6.17 -11.50
C THR A 88 -2.80 5.26 -12.32
N GLY A 89 -3.08 4.06 -11.83
CA GLY A 89 -3.95 3.10 -12.49
C GLY A 89 -3.85 1.69 -11.91
N GLU A 90 -4.75 0.82 -12.33
CA GLU A 90 -4.72 -0.59 -11.94
C GLU A 90 -3.64 -1.34 -12.75
N ILE A 91 -2.83 -2.10 -12.03
CA ILE A 91 -1.88 -3.06 -12.62
C ILE A 91 -2.43 -4.46 -12.34
N ALA A 92 -3.18 -5.00 -13.29
CA ALA A 92 -4.00 -6.21 -13.11
C ALA A 92 -3.22 -7.43 -12.58
N ASP A 93 -1.97 -7.60 -13.02
CA ASP A 93 -1.11 -8.72 -12.64
C ASP A 93 -0.27 -8.43 -11.37
N ALA A 94 -0.44 -7.28 -10.73
CA ALA A 94 0.27 -6.96 -9.49
C ALA A 94 -0.46 -7.53 -8.26
N PHE A 95 0.28 -7.76 -7.18
CA PHE A 95 -0.33 -8.10 -5.90
C PHE A 95 -1.31 -6.99 -5.46
N CYS A 96 -2.43 -7.37 -4.83
CA CYS A 96 -3.45 -6.43 -4.35
C CYS A 96 -3.73 -5.30 -5.35
N PRO A 97 -4.22 -5.61 -6.59
CA PRO A 97 -4.45 -4.59 -7.60
C PRO A 97 -5.52 -3.59 -7.15
N GLY A 98 -5.31 -2.32 -7.45
CA GLY A 98 -6.20 -1.22 -7.09
C GLY A 98 -6.20 -0.11 -8.15
N ARG A 99 -7.37 0.50 -8.38
CA ARG A 99 -7.57 1.56 -9.39
C ARG A 99 -6.62 2.77 -9.22
N TYR A 100 -6.12 2.99 -8.02
CA TYR A 100 -5.27 4.12 -7.66
C TYR A 100 -3.84 3.71 -7.31
N ASP A 101 -3.41 2.52 -7.73
CA ASP A 101 -2.02 2.10 -7.60
C ASP A 101 -1.10 3.04 -8.36
N LEU A 102 0.13 3.20 -7.90
CA LEU A 102 1.15 3.93 -8.64
C LEU A 102 2.09 2.94 -9.33
N ALA A 103 2.44 3.24 -10.58
CA ALA A 103 3.33 2.45 -11.40
C ALA A 103 4.46 3.28 -12.01
N LEU A 104 5.62 2.68 -12.13
CA LEU A 104 6.76 3.16 -12.91
C LEU A 104 7.09 2.13 -13.99
N GLY A 105 7.13 2.54 -15.24
CA GLY A 105 7.37 1.63 -16.36
C GLY A 105 6.37 0.47 -16.43
N GLY A 106 5.09 0.72 -16.08
CA GLY A 106 4.04 -0.28 -16.09
C GLY A 106 4.09 -1.29 -14.93
N ARG A 107 5.01 -1.13 -13.96
CA ARG A 107 5.14 -2.00 -12.78
C ARG A 107 4.76 -1.24 -11.50
N LYS A 108 4.00 -1.89 -10.63
CA LYS A 108 3.51 -1.31 -9.39
C LYS A 108 4.65 -0.95 -8.45
N VAL A 109 4.61 0.29 -7.93
CA VAL A 109 5.50 0.79 -6.87
C VAL A 109 4.75 1.17 -5.60
N ALA A 110 3.43 1.41 -5.68
CA ALA A 110 2.62 1.67 -4.49
C ALA A 110 1.21 1.14 -4.64
N GLY A 111 0.65 0.67 -3.54
CA GLY A 111 -0.76 0.34 -3.40
C GLY A 111 -1.43 1.21 -2.36
N LEU A 112 -2.68 1.61 -2.62
CA LEU A 112 -3.45 2.49 -1.74
C LEU A 112 -4.66 1.76 -1.16
N ALA A 113 -5.03 2.15 0.07
CA ALA A 113 -6.27 1.71 0.71
C ALA A 113 -6.86 2.83 1.56
N GLN A 114 -8.17 2.76 1.85
CA GLN A 114 -8.80 3.70 2.75
C GLN A 114 -9.78 3.01 3.70
N ARG A 115 -10.08 3.70 4.79
CA ARG A 115 -11.13 3.37 5.73
C ARG A 115 -11.90 4.62 6.10
N ARG A 116 -13.22 4.48 6.19
CA ARG A 116 -14.13 5.55 6.61
C ARG A 116 -14.93 5.13 7.83
N LYS A 117 -15.18 6.08 8.70
CA LYS A 117 -16.07 5.92 9.86
C LYS A 117 -16.89 7.20 10.02
N ARG A 118 -18.07 7.08 10.64
CA ARG A 118 -18.79 8.25 11.15
C ARG A 118 -17.95 8.88 12.27
N ALA A 119 -17.76 10.18 12.24
CA ALA A 119 -17.07 10.92 13.30
C ALA A 119 -18.02 11.24 14.44
N THR A 120 -17.49 11.29 15.68
CA THR A 120 -18.23 11.78 16.85
C THR A 120 -18.62 13.24 16.61
N GLY A 121 -19.88 13.58 16.85
CA GLY A 121 -20.43 14.92 16.56
C GLY A 121 -20.82 15.16 15.09
N GLY A 122 -20.89 14.10 14.28
CA GLY A 122 -21.29 14.14 12.87
C GLY A 122 -20.12 14.21 11.90
N GLY A 123 -20.41 14.15 10.59
CA GLY A 123 -19.40 14.10 9.54
C GLY A 123 -18.72 12.73 9.43
N GLN A 124 -17.52 12.69 8.84
CA GLN A 124 -16.75 11.47 8.58
C GLN A 124 -15.30 11.61 9.05
N ALA A 125 -14.75 10.53 9.57
CA ALA A 125 -13.30 10.34 9.72
C ALA A 125 -12.82 9.44 8.57
N ILE A 126 -11.86 9.92 7.80
CA ILE A 126 -11.29 9.24 6.64
C ILE A 126 -9.82 8.98 6.92
N LEU A 127 -9.42 7.72 6.83
CA LEU A 127 -8.02 7.30 6.78
C LEU A 127 -7.75 6.82 5.36
N VAL A 128 -6.85 7.49 4.63
CA VAL A 128 -6.30 7.01 3.36
C VAL A 128 -4.82 6.75 3.55
N HIS A 129 -4.34 5.62 3.05
CA HIS A 129 -2.95 5.23 3.25
C HIS A 129 -2.38 4.49 2.03
N ALA A 130 -1.07 4.50 1.92
CA ALA A 130 -0.31 3.83 0.88
C ALA A 130 0.84 3.02 1.46
N CYS A 131 1.18 1.92 0.78
CA CYS A 131 2.42 1.19 0.95
C CYS A 131 3.27 1.41 -0.30
N LEU A 132 4.45 1.99 -0.14
CA LEU A 132 5.37 2.33 -1.22
C LEU A 132 6.58 1.39 -1.17
N LEU A 133 6.89 0.74 -2.28
CA LEU A 133 8.06 -0.13 -2.47
C LEU A 133 9.27 0.75 -2.78
N VAL A 134 10.08 1.09 -1.79
CA VAL A 134 11.17 2.04 -1.95
C VAL A 134 12.45 1.34 -2.36
N GLU A 135 12.91 0.36 -1.60
CA GLU A 135 14.15 -0.38 -1.84
C GLU A 135 14.07 -1.81 -1.31
N GLY A 136 15.16 -2.57 -1.43
CA GLY A 136 15.27 -3.93 -0.93
C GLY A 136 14.96 -4.99 -1.99
N ASP A 137 15.22 -6.25 -1.63
CA ASP A 137 14.87 -7.41 -2.44
C ASP A 137 13.37 -7.70 -2.32
N LEU A 138 12.67 -7.72 -3.45
CA LEU A 138 11.23 -7.99 -3.51
C LEU A 138 10.91 -9.49 -3.61
N ASN A 139 11.89 -10.36 -3.89
CA ASN A 139 11.64 -11.78 -4.11
C ASN A 139 11.16 -12.46 -2.81
N GLN A 140 11.91 -12.34 -1.73
CA GLN A 140 11.57 -12.98 -0.46
C GLN A 140 10.20 -12.56 0.10
N PRO A 141 9.84 -11.26 0.15
CA PRO A 141 8.50 -10.83 0.55
C PRO A 141 7.39 -11.39 -0.34
N PHE A 142 7.60 -11.44 -1.65
CA PHE A 142 6.59 -11.96 -2.57
C PHE A 142 6.47 -13.48 -2.52
N ASP A 143 7.55 -14.21 -2.29
CA ASP A 143 7.52 -15.65 -2.05
C ASP A 143 6.75 -15.98 -0.76
N ALA A 144 6.95 -15.18 0.30
CA ALA A 144 6.21 -15.33 1.54
C ALA A 144 4.72 -15.05 1.37
N LEU A 145 4.37 -13.98 0.64
CA LEU A 145 3.00 -13.62 0.32
C LEU A 145 2.31 -14.72 -0.53
N ALA A 146 3.02 -15.20 -1.56
CA ALA A 146 2.54 -16.26 -2.42
C ALA A 146 2.26 -17.55 -1.63
N ALA A 147 3.23 -17.99 -0.84
CA ALA A 147 3.09 -19.19 -0.01
C ALA A 147 1.98 -19.08 1.05
N PHE A 148 1.65 -17.86 1.50
CA PHE A 148 0.51 -17.63 2.37
C PHE A 148 -0.81 -17.77 1.60
N GLU A 149 -0.94 -17.10 0.45
CA GLU A 149 -2.17 -17.13 -0.37
C GLU A 149 -2.45 -18.53 -0.92
N ASP A 150 -1.45 -19.24 -1.42
CA ASP A 150 -1.60 -20.59 -1.99
C ASP A 150 -2.15 -21.61 -0.96
N THR A 151 -2.08 -21.29 0.35
CA THR A 151 -2.62 -22.15 1.40
C THR A 151 -4.15 -22.19 1.42
N PHE A 152 -4.84 -21.12 0.99
CA PHE A 152 -6.29 -20.98 1.08
C PHE A 152 -6.96 -20.25 -0.10
N LEU A 153 -6.18 -19.67 -1.00
CA LEU A 153 -6.64 -19.07 -2.26
C LEU A 153 -6.09 -19.92 -3.43
N PRO A 154 -6.86 -20.83 -4.01
CA PRO A 154 -6.34 -21.79 -4.99
C PRO A 154 -5.90 -21.14 -6.32
N GLU A 155 -6.30 -19.92 -6.59
CA GLU A 155 -5.99 -19.21 -7.83
C GLU A 155 -5.41 -17.81 -7.55
N ARG A 156 -4.12 -17.77 -7.26
CA ARG A 156 -3.39 -16.50 -7.23
C ARG A 156 -3.23 -15.94 -8.64
N ARG A 157 -3.63 -14.68 -8.84
CA ARG A 157 -3.66 -14.03 -10.15
C ARG A 157 -2.57 -12.98 -10.36
N TRP A 158 -1.63 -12.82 -9.45
CA TRP A 158 -0.56 -11.83 -9.56
C TRP A 158 0.81 -12.46 -9.80
N ARG A 159 1.73 -11.68 -10.38
CA ARG A 159 3.11 -12.09 -10.69
C ARG A 159 4.11 -11.16 -9.96
N PRO A 160 5.18 -11.69 -9.35
CA PRO A 160 6.21 -10.86 -8.70
C PRO A 160 6.77 -9.76 -9.62
N GLY A 161 7.04 -10.07 -10.89
CA GLY A 161 7.57 -9.14 -11.87
C GLY A 161 6.64 -7.96 -12.26
N ALA A 162 5.36 -7.98 -11.84
CA ALA A 162 4.44 -6.86 -12.03
C ALA A 162 4.63 -5.72 -11.02
N ALA A 163 5.55 -5.88 -10.06
CA ALA A 163 5.96 -4.84 -9.13
C ALA A 163 7.46 -4.51 -9.23
N THR A 164 7.84 -3.35 -8.72
CA THR A 164 9.22 -2.86 -8.72
C THR A 164 9.44 -1.90 -7.55
N SER A 165 10.69 -1.59 -7.22
CA SER A 165 11.04 -0.59 -6.22
C SER A 165 11.46 0.74 -6.85
N LEU A 166 11.39 1.84 -6.10
CA LEU A 166 11.89 3.13 -6.54
C LEU A 166 13.40 3.09 -6.76
N ALA A 167 14.15 2.36 -5.91
CA ALA A 167 15.60 2.19 -6.03
C ALA A 167 15.99 1.61 -7.39
N ALA A 168 15.22 0.63 -7.90
CA ALA A 168 15.47 0.04 -9.21
C ALA A 168 15.34 1.07 -10.35
N HIS A 169 14.46 2.05 -10.24
CA HIS A 169 14.28 3.13 -11.22
C HIS A 169 15.27 4.27 -11.04
N LEU A 170 15.73 4.53 -9.80
CA LEU A 170 16.76 5.52 -9.51
C LEU A 170 18.18 5.00 -9.80
N GLY A 171 18.35 3.72 -10.09
CA GLY A 171 19.64 3.08 -10.38
C GLY A 171 20.62 3.11 -9.20
N ARG A 172 20.13 3.19 -7.97
CA ARG A 172 20.92 3.21 -6.73
C ARG A 172 20.18 2.58 -5.56
N ALA A 173 20.93 2.05 -4.60
CA ALA A 173 20.43 1.61 -3.30
C ALA A 173 20.37 2.78 -2.31
N ASP A 174 19.93 2.52 -1.09
CA ASP A 174 19.91 3.48 0.04
C ASP A 174 19.14 4.78 -0.30
N VAL A 175 17.96 4.64 -0.89
CA VAL A 175 17.13 5.79 -1.28
C VAL A 175 16.02 6.10 -0.27
N LEU A 176 15.81 5.26 0.73
CA LEU A 176 14.67 5.32 1.66
C LEU A 176 14.56 6.67 2.36
N ASP A 177 15.66 7.18 2.93
CA ASP A 177 15.66 8.45 3.66
C ASP A 177 15.37 9.65 2.74
N GLY A 178 15.95 9.65 1.53
CA GLY A 178 15.70 10.69 0.53
C GLY A 178 14.26 10.70 0.03
N VAL A 179 13.69 9.52 -0.19
CA VAL A 179 12.27 9.38 -0.56
C VAL A 179 11.38 9.81 0.60
N ALA A 180 11.68 9.41 1.83
CA ALA A 180 10.91 9.79 3.03
C ALA A 180 10.94 11.31 3.24
N ALA A 181 12.08 11.97 3.06
CA ALA A 181 12.20 13.42 3.15
C ALA A 181 11.35 14.13 2.08
N ALA A 182 11.45 13.72 0.81
CA ALA A 182 10.69 14.31 -0.29
C ALA A 182 9.17 14.14 -0.10
N LEU A 183 8.73 13.00 0.39
CA LEU A 183 7.33 12.76 0.74
C LEU A 183 6.89 13.61 1.93
N GLY A 184 7.72 13.72 2.97
CA GLY A 184 7.44 14.57 4.13
C GLY A 184 7.27 16.04 3.73
N ASP A 185 8.09 16.56 2.83
CA ASP A 185 7.97 17.93 2.30
C ASP A 185 6.67 18.10 1.50
N ALA A 186 6.35 17.14 0.64
CA ALA A 186 5.11 17.17 -0.13
C ALA A 186 3.88 17.18 0.78
N LEU A 187 3.87 16.37 1.83
CA LEU A 187 2.75 16.27 2.76
C LEU A 187 2.58 17.53 3.62
N ARG A 188 3.67 18.20 3.98
CA ARG A 188 3.61 19.48 4.74
C ARG A 188 3.05 20.63 3.91
N THR A 189 3.23 20.61 2.61
CA THR A 189 2.78 21.67 1.68
C THR A 189 1.47 21.34 0.98
N ALA A 190 0.92 20.16 1.23
CA ALA A 190 -0.30 19.71 0.59
C ALA A 190 -1.51 20.55 1.03
N PRO A 191 -2.39 20.96 0.09
CA PRO A 191 -3.65 21.58 0.46
C PRO A 191 -4.51 20.58 1.25
N LEU A 192 -5.19 21.08 2.28
CA LEU A 192 -6.20 20.28 2.96
C LEU A 192 -7.41 20.10 2.04
N PRO A 193 -8.11 18.96 2.12
CA PRO A 193 -9.36 18.79 1.40
C PRO A 193 -10.37 19.82 1.85
N GLY A 194 -11.02 20.49 0.89
CA GLY A 194 -12.06 21.49 1.13
C GLY A 194 -13.39 20.88 1.59
#